data_fcb0d54aad36d894fe2abb79c55ebe06
#
_entry.id   fcb0d54aad36d894fe2abb79c55ebe06
#
_cell.length_a   1.000
_cell.length_b   1.000
_cell.length_c   1.000
_cell.angle_alpha   90.00
_cell.angle_beta   90.00
_cell.angle_gamma   90.00
#
_symmetry.space_group_name_H-M   'P 1'
#
loop_
_entity.id
_entity.type
_entity.pdbx_description
1 polymer ?
#
loop_
_entity_poly.entity_id
_entity_poly.type
_entity_poly.pdbx_seq_one_letter_code
_entity_poly.pdbx_strand_id
1 'polypeptide(L)'
;EKANIFSPGDHASTFGGNPFACRAALTVLEEINKRNLLNNVYLRGEQLSAGFEKLLKQFPNIICGKRGLGLIQGLVINDNYADAKIITLRAFDKGLLVVPAGGNVIRIVPPLVISRREINILLEKLNSIFEEI
;
A
#
# COMPACT_ATOMS: atom_id res chain seq x y z
N GLU A 1 9.75 -20.79 -23.90
CA GLU A 1 8.87 -21.99 -23.70
C GLU A 1 8.43 -22.13 -22.25
N LYS A 2 9.32 -21.94 -21.25
CA LYS A 2 8.96 -22.08 -19.81
C LYS A 2 8.02 -21.00 -19.27
N ALA A 3 7.87 -19.88 -19.95
CA ALA A 3 7.00 -18.77 -19.54
C ALA A 3 5.61 -18.82 -20.19
N ASN A 4 5.36 -19.72 -21.11
CA ASN A 4 4.06 -19.85 -21.79
C ASN A 4 3.16 -20.82 -21.03
N ILE A 5 2.55 -20.31 -19.95
CA ILE A 5 1.67 -21.07 -19.05
C ILE A 5 0.17 -20.88 -19.38
N PHE A 6 -0.15 -19.98 -20.32
CA PHE A 6 -1.53 -19.70 -20.70
C PHE A 6 -2.01 -20.60 -21.83
N SER A 7 -3.23 -21.09 -21.70
CA SER A 7 -3.97 -21.81 -22.75
C SER A 7 -5.04 -20.91 -23.36
N PRO A 8 -5.51 -21.21 -24.59
CA PRO A 8 -6.63 -20.47 -25.16
C PRO A 8 -7.84 -20.46 -24.23
N GLY A 9 -8.30 -19.26 -23.87
CA GLY A 9 -9.40 -19.04 -22.93
C GLY A 9 -9.01 -18.62 -21.52
N ASP A 10 -7.75 -18.73 -21.11
CA ASP A 10 -7.30 -18.35 -19.76
C ASP A 10 -7.37 -16.84 -19.52
N HIS A 11 -7.07 -16.05 -20.53
CA HIS A 11 -7.15 -14.60 -20.50
C HIS A 11 -7.80 -14.03 -21.75
N ALA A 12 -8.78 -13.17 -21.55
CA ALA A 12 -9.42 -12.39 -22.60
C ALA A 12 -9.69 -10.96 -22.12
N SER A 13 -9.59 -10.00 -23.02
CA SER A 13 -9.92 -8.60 -22.75
C SER A 13 -10.46 -7.94 -24.02
N THR A 14 -11.69 -7.41 -23.93
CA THR A 14 -12.30 -6.68 -25.05
C THR A 14 -11.54 -5.40 -25.38
N PHE A 15 -11.00 -4.72 -24.38
CA PHE A 15 -10.29 -3.43 -24.53
C PHE A 15 -8.78 -3.54 -24.40
N GLY A 16 -8.24 -4.70 -24.02
CA GLY A 16 -6.81 -4.92 -23.90
C GLY A 16 -6.12 -4.97 -25.28
N GLY A 17 -4.89 -4.45 -25.34
CA GLY A 17 -4.07 -4.51 -26.55
C GLY A 17 -4.43 -3.52 -27.66
N ASN A 18 -5.45 -2.66 -27.48
CA ASN A 18 -5.71 -1.59 -28.44
C ASN A 18 -4.60 -0.52 -28.41
N PRO A 19 -4.41 0.27 -29.49
CA PRO A 19 -3.31 1.24 -29.59
C PRO A 19 -3.28 2.27 -28.46
N PHE A 20 -4.45 2.74 -27.97
CA PHE A 20 -4.54 3.67 -26.87
C PHE A 20 -4.06 3.05 -25.54
N ALA A 21 -4.56 1.87 -25.21
CA ALA A 21 -4.16 1.16 -23.99
C ALA A 21 -2.67 0.81 -24.01
N CYS A 22 -2.14 0.37 -25.16
CA CYS A 22 -0.70 0.09 -25.33
C CYS A 22 0.15 1.36 -25.14
N ARG A 23 -0.27 2.49 -25.72
CA ARG A 23 0.45 3.77 -25.54
C ARG A 23 0.41 4.25 -24.09
N ALA A 24 -0.72 4.15 -23.42
CA ALA A 24 -0.84 4.48 -22.01
C ALA A 24 0.09 3.62 -21.14
N ALA A 25 0.09 2.31 -21.34
CA ALA A 25 0.98 1.39 -20.62
C ALA A 25 2.46 1.71 -20.88
N LEU A 26 2.84 1.96 -22.13
CA LEU A 26 4.21 2.32 -22.49
C LEU A 26 4.65 3.62 -21.79
N THR A 27 3.78 4.64 -21.79
CA THR A 27 4.05 5.91 -21.10
C THR A 27 4.29 5.71 -19.60
N VAL A 28 3.52 4.85 -18.94
CA VAL A 28 3.74 4.52 -17.52
C VAL A 28 5.11 3.88 -17.30
N LEU A 29 5.48 2.90 -18.14
CA LEU A 29 6.80 2.24 -18.04
C LEU A 29 7.96 3.23 -18.30
N GLU A 30 7.82 4.11 -19.30
CA GLU A 30 8.78 5.17 -19.59
C GLU A 30 8.95 6.12 -18.39
N GLU A 31 7.87 6.56 -17.74
CA GLU A 31 7.91 7.43 -16.57
C GLU A 31 8.53 6.74 -15.33
N ILE A 32 8.22 5.46 -15.10
CA ILE A 32 8.84 4.68 -14.03
C ILE A 32 10.37 4.69 -14.18
N ASN A 33 10.86 4.43 -15.38
CA ASN A 33 12.30 4.39 -15.65
C ASN A 33 12.94 5.80 -15.64
N LYS A 34 12.35 6.76 -16.35
CA LYS A 34 12.84 8.13 -16.47
C LYS A 34 12.98 8.85 -15.13
N ARG A 35 12.00 8.64 -14.24
CA ARG A 35 11.97 9.26 -12.91
C ARG A 35 12.61 8.39 -11.83
N ASN A 36 13.19 7.25 -12.19
CA ASN A 36 13.80 6.30 -11.26
C ASN A 36 12.87 5.95 -10.07
N LEU A 37 11.59 5.69 -10.38
CA LEU A 37 10.57 5.51 -9.35
C LEU A 37 10.80 4.27 -8.50
N LEU A 38 11.48 3.23 -9.00
CA LEU A 38 11.82 2.04 -8.20
C LEU A 38 12.76 2.38 -7.04
N ASN A 39 13.69 3.32 -7.22
CA ASN A 39 14.52 3.79 -6.11
C ASN A 39 13.68 4.57 -5.07
N ASN A 40 12.73 5.39 -5.52
CA ASN A 40 11.80 6.05 -4.59
C ASN A 40 10.95 5.03 -3.82
N VAL A 41 10.43 4.00 -4.50
CA VAL A 41 9.69 2.89 -3.86
C VAL A 41 10.53 2.21 -2.77
N TYR A 42 11.80 1.93 -3.05
CA TYR A 42 12.71 1.36 -2.06
C TYR A 42 12.87 2.30 -0.85
N LEU A 43 13.28 3.54 -1.07
CA LEU A 43 13.54 4.51 0.01
C LEU A 43 12.29 4.83 0.84
N ARG A 44 11.14 5.01 0.19
CA ARG A 44 9.87 5.30 0.89
C ARG A 44 9.30 4.04 1.55
N GLY A 45 9.51 2.87 0.96
CA GLY A 45 9.15 1.60 1.55
C GLY A 45 9.89 1.32 2.85
N GLU A 46 11.21 1.54 2.90
CA GLU A 46 12.01 1.45 4.12
C GLU A 46 11.56 2.45 5.19
N GLN A 47 11.28 3.69 4.79
CA GLN A 47 10.76 4.72 5.70
C GLN A 47 9.42 4.31 6.31
N LEU A 48 8.50 3.80 5.49
CA LEU A 48 7.18 3.33 5.92
C LEU A 48 7.31 2.13 6.87
N SER A 49 8.13 1.16 6.51
CA SER A 49 8.43 -0.03 7.32
C SER A 49 8.99 0.33 8.69
N ALA A 50 9.96 1.26 8.74
CA ALA A 50 10.52 1.75 10.01
C ALA A 50 9.48 2.51 10.85
N GLY A 51 8.58 3.26 10.20
CA GLY A 51 7.45 3.91 10.87
C GLY A 51 6.49 2.91 11.47
N PHE A 52 6.17 1.84 10.76
CA PHE A 52 5.32 0.76 11.27
C PHE A 52 5.94 0.02 12.46
N GLU A 53 7.26 -0.17 12.48
CA GLU A 53 7.93 -0.74 13.65
C GLU A 53 7.79 0.13 14.91
N LYS A 54 7.79 1.45 14.75
CA LYS A 54 7.54 2.38 15.87
C LYS A 54 6.10 2.26 16.35
N LEU A 55 5.12 2.25 15.43
CA LEU A 55 3.70 2.07 15.77
C LEU A 55 3.43 0.70 16.46
N LEU A 56 4.07 -0.37 16.00
CA LEU A 56 3.98 -1.69 16.63
C LEU A 56 4.46 -1.65 18.09
N LYS A 57 5.58 -0.97 18.36
CA LYS A 57 6.13 -0.82 19.72
C LYS A 57 5.27 0.06 20.61
N GLN A 58 4.65 1.08 20.04
CA GLN A 58 3.82 2.04 20.78
C GLN A 58 2.42 1.49 21.09
N PHE A 59 1.86 0.69 20.18
CA PHE A 59 0.51 0.12 20.29
C PHE A 59 0.49 -1.42 20.21
N PRO A 60 1.22 -2.12 21.08
CA PRO A 60 1.39 -3.58 20.97
C PRO A 60 0.10 -4.38 21.18
N ASN A 61 -0.90 -3.81 21.84
CA ASN A 61 -2.20 -4.44 22.02
C ASN A 61 -3.08 -4.33 20.78
N ILE A 62 -2.92 -3.25 19.99
CA ILE A 62 -3.74 -2.96 18.81
C ILE A 62 -3.12 -3.54 17.55
N ILE A 63 -1.79 -3.45 17.41
CA ILE A 63 -1.06 -3.87 16.21
C ILE A 63 -0.22 -5.09 16.56
N CYS A 64 -0.53 -6.24 15.95
CA CYS A 64 0.17 -7.49 16.22
C CYS A 64 1.23 -7.84 15.16
N GLY A 65 1.34 -7.07 14.08
CA GLY A 65 2.35 -7.32 13.06
C GLY A 65 2.32 -6.34 11.89
N LYS A 66 3.34 -6.46 11.06
CA LYS A 66 3.40 -5.78 9.75
C LYS A 66 3.76 -6.80 8.66
N ARG A 67 3.35 -6.54 7.44
CA ARG A 67 3.68 -7.37 6.27
C ARG A 67 3.75 -6.53 5.01
N GLY A 68 4.43 -7.03 3.99
CA GLY A 68 4.55 -6.37 2.68
C GLY A 68 5.96 -5.93 2.37
N LEU A 69 6.13 -5.32 1.19
CA LEU A 69 7.41 -4.87 0.65
C LEU A 69 7.21 -3.59 -0.16
N GLY A 70 8.23 -2.72 -0.19
CA GLY A 70 8.18 -1.47 -0.93
C GLY A 70 7.01 -0.60 -0.48
N LEU A 71 6.16 -0.19 -1.41
CA LEU A 71 4.96 0.62 -1.15
C LEU A 71 3.66 -0.20 -1.11
N ILE A 72 3.74 -1.52 -0.97
CA ILE A 72 2.58 -2.37 -0.68
C ILE A 72 2.81 -2.99 0.69
N GLN A 73 2.36 -2.31 1.74
CA GLN A 73 2.55 -2.75 3.12
C GLN A 73 1.23 -2.73 3.89
N GLY A 74 1.18 -3.45 5.00
CA GLY A 74 0.02 -3.50 5.87
C GLY A 74 0.38 -3.71 7.32
N LEU A 75 -0.48 -3.17 8.18
CA LEU A 75 -0.49 -3.42 9.61
C LEU A 75 -1.54 -4.48 9.94
N VAL A 76 -1.14 -5.52 10.64
CA VAL A 76 -2.03 -6.57 11.14
C VAL A 76 -2.61 -6.09 12.46
N ILE A 77 -3.92 -6.00 12.53
CA ILE A 77 -4.66 -5.51 13.70
C ILE A 77 -5.11 -6.68 14.55
N ASN A 78 -5.04 -6.52 15.85
CA ASN A 78 -5.47 -7.52 16.82
C ASN A 78 -7.00 -7.56 16.88
N ASP A 79 -7.58 -8.71 16.54
CA ASP A 79 -9.03 -8.95 16.49
C ASP A 79 -9.74 -8.68 17.82
N ASN A 80 -9.03 -8.80 18.94
CA ASN A 80 -9.61 -8.57 20.27
C ASN A 80 -9.72 -7.07 20.62
N TYR A 81 -9.07 -6.18 19.87
CA TYR A 81 -9.01 -4.74 20.18
C TYR A 81 -9.71 -3.86 19.17
N ALA A 82 -9.58 -4.16 17.88
CA ALA A 82 -10.14 -3.31 16.83
C ALA A 82 -10.40 -4.08 15.53
N ASP A 83 -11.33 -3.55 14.74
CA ASP A 83 -11.60 -4.00 13.36
C ASP A 83 -10.91 -3.04 12.37
N ALA A 84 -10.15 -3.59 11.43
CA ALA A 84 -9.49 -2.83 10.37
C ALA A 84 -10.46 -1.96 9.56
N LYS A 85 -11.73 -2.37 9.41
CA LYS A 85 -12.76 -1.57 8.74
C LYS A 85 -13.08 -0.30 9.53
N ILE A 86 -13.19 -0.40 10.86
CA ILE A 86 -13.46 0.76 11.73
C ILE A 86 -12.28 1.72 11.67
N ILE A 87 -11.05 1.20 11.74
CA ILE A 87 -9.84 2.02 11.63
C ILE A 87 -9.78 2.72 10.25
N THR A 88 -10.16 2.01 9.17
CA THR A 88 -10.23 2.59 7.81
C THR A 88 -11.22 3.75 7.73
N LEU A 89 -12.38 3.66 8.37
CA LEU A 89 -13.36 4.75 8.42
C LEU A 89 -12.81 5.95 9.21
N ARG A 90 -12.20 5.74 10.36
CA ARG A 90 -11.54 6.82 11.12
C ARG A 90 -10.40 7.47 10.33
N ALA A 91 -9.65 6.68 9.56
CA ALA A 91 -8.61 7.18 8.68
C ALA A 91 -9.20 8.09 7.59
N PHE A 92 -10.31 7.68 6.99
CA PHE A 92 -11.03 8.49 6.01
C PHE A 92 -11.47 9.84 6.57
N ASP A 93 -12.05 9.87 7.77
CA ASP A 93 -12.48 11.10 8.46
C ASP A 93 -11.29 12.04 8.74
N LYS A 94 -10.09 11.49 8.95
CA LYS A 94 -8.85 12.26 9.08
C LYS A 94 -8.15 12.57 7.73
N GLY A 95 -8.81 12.30 6.60
CA GLY A 95 -8.27 12.54 5.26
C GLY A 95 -7.10 11.62 4.91
N LEU A 96 -7.14 10.36 5.36
CA LEU A 96 -6.18 9.33 5.02
C LEU A 96 -6.91 8.13 4.39
N LEU A 97 -6.61 7.87 3.10
CA LEU A 97 -7.16 6.71 2.40
C LEU A 97 -6.29 5.48 2.62
N VAL A 98 -6.83 4.51 3.32
CA VAL A 98 -6.26 3.17 3.50
C VAL A 98 -7.33 2.13 3.20
N VAL A 99 -6.93 0.88 2.97
CA VAL A 99 -7.86 -0.16 2.50
C VAL A 99 -7.83 -1.35 3.46
N PRO A 100 -8.98 -1.85 3.93
CA PRO A 100 -9.01 -3.08 4.67
C PRO A 100 -8.63 -4.25 3.75
N ALA A 101 -7.88 -5.21 4.27
CA ALA A 101 -7.47 -6.41 3.57
C ALA A 101 -7.78 -7.66 4.42
N GLY A 102 -7.79 -8.84 3.80
CA GLY A 102 -8.11 -10.08 4.49
C GLY A 102 -7.25 -10.33 5.73
N GLY A 103 -7.88 -10.89 6.80
CA GLY A 103 -7.24 -11.19 8.07
C GLY A 103 -6.98 -9.94 8.92
N ASN A 104 -7.94 -9.05 9.01
CA ASN A 104 -7.91 -7.84 9.85
C ASN A 104 -6.65 -6.96 9.64
N VAL A 105 -6.40 -6.61 8.40
CA VAL A 105 -5.21 -5.84 7.98
C VAL A 105 -5.63 -4.50 7.40
N ILE A 106 -4.92 -3.44 7.79
CA ILE A 106 -4.96 -2.16 7.12
C ILE A 106 -3.86 -2.15 6.07
N ARG A 107 -4.24 -2.09 4.79
CA ARG A 107 -3.30 -2.05 3.67
C ARG A 107 -3.06 -0.61 3.22
N ILE A 108 -1.79 -0.29 3.06
CA ILE A 108 -1.30 1.01 2.59
C ILE A 108 -0.62 0.80 1.23
N VAL A 109 -1.14 1.48 0.20
CA VAL A 109 -0.64 1.41 -1.18
C VAL A 109 -0.60 2.83 -1.76
N PRO A 110 0.37 3.65 -1.36
CA PRO A 110 0.50 5.00 -1.88
C PRO A 110 1.05 4.99 -3.32
N PRO A 111 0.90 6.11 -4.07
CA PRO A 111 1.46 6.20 -5.41
C PRO A 111 2.99 6.11 -5.39
N LEU A 112 3.59 5.59 -6.48
CA LEU A 112 5.05 5.42 -6.60
C LEU A 112 5.84 6.73 -6.47
N VAL A 113 5.17 7.86 -6.66
CA VAL A 113 5.75 9.21 -6.56
C VAL A 113 5.66 9.82 -5.17
N ILE A 114 5.15 9.09 -4.18
CA ILE A 114 4.97 9.60 -2.82
C ILE A 114 6.27 10.17 -2.26
N SER A 115 6.20 11.32 -1.61
CA SER A 115 7.34 11.99 -1.03
C SER A 115 7.63 11.52 0.40
N ARG A 116 8.84 11.83 0.89
CA ARG A 116 9.22 11.60 2.30
C ARG A 116 8.26 12.30 3.26
N ARG A 117 7.82 13.53 2.94
CA ARG A 117 6.91 14.31 3.76
C ARG A 117 5.54 13.66 3.88
N GLU A 118 5.01 13.15 2.76
CA GLU A 118 3.71 12.49 2.74
C GLU A 118 3.69 11.19 3.53
N ILE A 119 4.78 10.41 3.51
CA ILE A 119 4.93 9.24 4.40
C ILE A 119 4.92 9.66 5.88
N ASN A 120 5.57 10.77 6.25
CA ASN A 120 5.51 11.25 7.63
C ASN A 120 4.09 11.65 8.03
N ILE A 121 3.37 12.39 7.18
CA ILE A 121 1.97 12.76 7.40
C ILE A 121 1.08 11.52 7.59
N LEU A 122 1.29 10.49 6.76
CA LEU A 122 0.59 9.22 6.87
C LEU A 122 0.83 8.56 8.23
N LEU A 123 2.08 8.49 8.67
CA LEU A 123 2.46 7.89 9.97
C LEU A 123 1.92 8.69 11.15
N GLU A 124 1.95 10.02 11.10
CA GLU A 124 1.37 10.91 12.12
C GLU A 124 -0.14 10.72 12.24
N LYS A 125 -0.86 10.62 11.12
CA LYS A 125 -2.30 10.35 11.10
C LYS A 125 -2.63 8.97 11.67
N LEU A 126 -1.88 7.93 11.29
CA LEU A 126 -2.07 6.60 11.87
C LEU A 126 -1.83 6.59 13.37
N ASN A 127 -0.77 7.27 13.85
CA ASN A 127 -0.50 7.40 15.27
C ASN A 127 -1.70 8.02 16.00
N SER A 128 -2.19 9.16 15.53
CA SER A 128 -3.37 9.84 16.11
C SER A 128 -4.63 8.97 16.10
N ILE A 129 -4.81 8.10 15.11
CA ILE A 129 -5.94 7.18 15.04
C ILE A 129 -5.82 6.10 16.12
N PHE A 130 -4.62 5.54 16.32
CA PHE A 130 -4.39 4.50 17.32
C PHE A 130 -4.42 5.03 18.75
N GLU A 131 -4.10 6.30 18.99
CA GLU A 131 -4.26 6.97 20.29
C GLU A 131 -5.72 7.12 20.72
N GLU A 132 -6.66 7.08 19.79
CA GLU A 132 -8.11 7.21 20.02
C GLU A 132 -8.83 5.86 20.14
N ILE A 133 -8.13 4.74 20.05
CA ILE A 133 -8.66 3.39 20.20
C ILE A 133 -8.43 2.86 21.59
#